data_d366ec3d832cddce8892a6b12461c68c
#
_entry.id   d366ec3d832cddce8892a6b12461c68c
#
_cell.length_a   1.000
_cell.length_b   1.000
_cell.length_c   1.000
_cell.angle_alpha   90.00
_cell.angle_beta   90.00
_cell.angle_gamma   90.00
#
_symmetry.space_group_name_H-M   'P 1'
#
loop_
_entity.id
_entity.type
_entity.pdbx_description
1 polymer ?
#
loop_
_entity_poly.entity_id
_entity_poly.type
_entity_poly.pdbx_seq_one_letter_code
_entity_poly.pdbx_strand_id
1 'polypeptide(L)'
;GVSGFDNGVSKVGKNGWGVDYTDRCFEPADEYKGDFARAYFYVVTAYENLCDYWQSPMLDNNTYPVWKEWALDMLLEWHSQDPPCERELARNDSVYTIQGNRNPYIDYPDLVEYIWGAHREDPFRFPAETLPFLALPRRDQIMDMGVIMLGDNKSEQLDILGNNLTSSLSLSWAIGGIFELSDYEVSAQEVHDGCTVEISCRELRKGEYRDTVIISGGGIETPYRIPVQDRKSVV
;
A
#
# COMPACT_ATOMS: atom_id res chain seq x y z
N GLY A 1 10.72 -35.62 -1.83
CA GLY A 1 11.03 -35.65 -3.26
C GLY A 1 12.51 -35.85 -3.50
N VAL A 2 12.91 -36.43 -4.62
CA VAL A 2 14.33 -36.54 -4.97
C VAL A 2 14.79 -35.15 -5.37
N SER A 3 15.64 -34.51 -4.55
CA SER A 3 16.18 -33.20 -4.86
C SER A 3 17.16 -33.28 -6.03
N GLY A 4 17.06 -32.37 -6.99
CA GLY A 4 18.06 -32.21 -8.03
C GLY A 4 19.28 -31.39 -7.54
N PHE A 5 19.09 -30.59 -6.51
CA PHE A 5 20.09 -29.80 -5.82
C PHE A 5 19.62 -29.55 -4.39
N ASP A 6 20.50 -29.72 -3.45
CA ASP A 6 20.25 -29.43 -2.03
C ASP A 6 21.58 -28.99 -1.41
N ASN A 7 21.63 -27.78 -0.87
CA ASN A 7 22.80 -27.22 -0.17
C ASN A 7 22.60 -27.16 1.34
N GLY A 8 21.60 -27.86 1.87
CA GLY A 8 21.22 -27.83 3.27
C GLY A 8 20.40 -26.62 3.69
N VAL A 9 20.14 -25.69 2.78
CA VAL A 9 19.38 -24.44 3.00
C VAL A 9 18.22 -24.37 2.04
N SER A 10 18.48 -24.26 0.73
CA SER A 10 17.45 -24.23 -0.32
C SER A 10 17.59 -25.47 -1.22
N LYS A 11 16.50 -25.88 -1.85
CA LYS A 11 16.44 -27.10 -2.66
C LYS A 11 15.83 -26.82 -4.03
N VAL A 12 16.26 -27.61 -5.00
CA VAL A 12 15.60 -27.74 -6.31
C VAL A 12 15.32 -29.21 -6.54
N GLY A 13 14.06 -29.55 -6.75
CA GLY A 13 13.67 -30.95 -6.89
C GLY A 13 12.28 -31.09 -7.48
N LYS A 14 11.75 -32.29 -7.43
CA LYS A 14 10.37 -32.55 -7.84
C LYS A 14 9.42 -31.99 -6.81
N ASN A 15 8.30 -31.43 -7.30
CA ASN A 15 7.22 -30.99 -6.44
C ASN A 15 6.67 -32.16 -5.60
N GLY A 16 6.55 -31.94 -4.29
CA GLY A 16 5.99 -32.89 -3.34
C GLY A 16 4.54 -32.58 -2.93
N TRP A 17 4.01 -31.42 -3.31
CA TRP A 17 2.69 -30.94 -2.92
C TRP A 17 1.62 -31.23 -3.95
N GLY A 18 1.93 -31.07 -5.22
CA GLY A 18 0.94 -31.17 -6.27
C GLY A 18 0.82 -32.57 -6.82
N VAL A 19 -0.38 -32.99 -7.09
CA VAL A 19 -0.71 -34.25 -7.76
C VAL A 19 -0.45 -34.19 -9.25
N ASP A 20 -0.53 -33.00 -9.88
CA ASP A 20 -0.48 -32.81 -11.32
C ASP A 20 0.78 -32.11 -11.84
N TYR A 21 1.64 -31.60 -10.97
CA TYR A 21 2.86 -30.91 -11.34
C TYR A 21 4.08 -31.61 -10.77
N THR A 22 4.81 -32.29 -11.62
CA THR A 22 5.99 -33.11 -11.25
C THR A 22 7.32 -32.54 -11.71
N ASP A 23 7.30 -31.36 -12.34
CA ASP A 23 8.50 -30.68 -12.81
C ASP A 23 9.34 -30.11 -11.66
N ARG A 24 10.48 -29.56 -12.02
CA ARG A 24 11.40 -28.98 -11.06
C ARG A 24 10.81 -27.74 -10.40
N CYS A 25 10.83 -27.75 -9.07
CA CYS A 25 10.46 -26.63 -8.21
C CYS A 25 11.65 -26.18 -7.39
N PHE A 26 11.69 -24.89 -7.10
CA PHE A 26 12.58 -24.33 -6.10
C PHE A 26 11.85 -24.29 -4.76
N GLU A 27 12.51 -24.76 -3.71
CA GLU A 27 12.08 -24.63 -2.33
C GLU A 27 13.08 -23.71 -1.61
N PRO A 28 12.66 -22.53 -1.12
CA PRO A 28 13.51 -21.66 -0.34
C PRO A 28 13.86 -22.29 1.01
N ALA A 29 14.86 -21.73 1.69
CA ALA A 29 15.14 -22.06 3.08
C ALA A 29 13.92 -21.78 3.96
N ASP A 30 13.79 -22.52 5.05
CA ASP A 30 12.61 -22.43 5.93
C ASP A 30 12.37 -21.01 6.44
N GLU A 31 13.44 -20.26 6.74
CA GLU A 31 13.42 -18.87 7.20
C GLU A 31 13.01 -17.81 6.14
N TYR A 32 12.70 -18.24 4.92
CA TYR A 32 12.24 -17.39 3.82
C TYR A 32 10.92 -17.86 3.22
N LYS A 33 10.38 -18.99 3.68
CA LYS A 33 9.14 -19.55 3.11
C LYS A 33 7.98 -18.58 3.23
N GLY A 34 7.82 -17.98 4.41
CA GLY A 34 6.80 -16.96 4.66
C GLY A 34 7.01 -15.69 3.83
N ASP A 35 8.27 -15.23 3.71
CA ASP A 35 8.61 -14.07 2.87
C ASP A 35 8.13 -14.29 1.41
N PHE A 36 8.39 -15.49 0.86
CA PHE A 36 7.92 -15.85 -0.49
C PHE A 36 6.41 -15.95 -0.57
N ALA A 37 5.76 -16.60 0.40
CA ALA A 37 4.31 -16.71 0.42
C ALA A 37 3.62 -15.33 0.43
N ARG A 38 4.05 -14.45 1.32
CA ARG A 38 3.52 -13.07 1.41
C ARG A 38 3.81 -12.24 0.17
N ALA A 39 4.95 -12.45 -0.49
CA ALA A 39 5.24 -11.81 -1.76
C ALA A 39 4.31 -12.29 -2.89
N TYR A 40 4.02 -13.59 -2.95
CA TYR A 40 3.08 -14.16 -3.92
C TYR A 40 1.65 -13.65 -3.67
N PHE A 41 1.16 -13.67 -2.44
CA PHE A 41 -0.15 -13.11 -2.08
C PHE A 41 -0.26 -11.63 -2.47
N TYR A 42 0.81 -10.85 -2.24
CA TYR A 42 0.84 -9.45 -2.64
C TYR A 42 0.73 -9.27 -4.16
N VAL A 43 1.50 -10.01 -4.93
CA VAL A 43 1.49 -9.88 -6.40
C VAL A 43 0.10 -10.15 -6.98
N VAL A 44 -0.56 -11.21 -6.56
CA VAL A 44 -1.88 -11.58 -7.09
C VAL A 44 -2.97 -10.59 -6.66
N THR A 45 -2.81 -9.92 -5.52
CA THR A 45 -3.73 -8.88 -5.06
C THR A 45 -3.48 -7.55 -5.77
N ALA A 46 -2.22 -7.12 -5.81
CA ALA A 46 -1.86 -5.80 -6.36
C ALA A 46 -2.02 -5.72 -7.88
N TYR A 47 -1.94 -6.85 -8.58
CA TYR A 47 -1.97 -6.95 -10.03
C TYR A 47 -3.09 -7.87 -10.55
N GLU A 48 -4.19 -7.95 -9.85
CA GLU A 48 -5.36 -8.77 -10.22
C GLU A 48 -5.82 -8.52 -11.67
N ASN A 49 -5.75 -7.26 -12.12
CA ASN A 49 -6.09 -6.86 -13.48
C ASN A 49 -5.19 -7.46 -14.58
N LEU A 50 -4.09 -8.11 -14.20
CA LEU A 50 -3.16 -8.77 -15.11
C LEU A 50 -3.28 -10.30 -15.07
N CYS A 51 -4.26 -10.87 -14.36
CA CYS A 51 -4.38 -12.32 -14.16
C CYS A 51 -4.44 -13.11 -15.47
N ASP A 52 -5.05 -12.57 -16.54
CA ASP A 52 -5.15 -13.21 -17.85
C ASP A 52 -3.77 -13.39 -18.55
N TYR A 53 -2.76 -12.67 -18.12
CA TYR A 53 -1.41 -12.74 -18.68
C TYR A 53 -0.48 -13.66 -17.89
N TRP A 54 -0.90 -14.11 -16.71
CA TRP A 54 -0.05 -14.92 -15.85
C TRP A 54 -0.02 -16.38 -16.31
N GLN A 55 1.16 -16.95 -16.31
CA GLN A 55 1.38 -18.35 -16.64
C GLN A 55 2.24 -19.00 -15.55
N SER A 56 1.60 -19.76 -14.68
CA SER A 56 2.29 -20.51 -13.65
C SER A 56 1.53 -21.81 -13.35
N PRO A 57 2.23 -22.92 -13.10
CA PRO A 57 1.60 -24.16 -12.64
C PRO A 57 0.84 -24.04 -11.32
N MET A 58 1.13 -22.99 -10.54
CA MET A 58 0.48 -22.70 -9.25
C MET A 58 -0.88 -22.02 -9.40
N LEU A 59 -1.16 -21.41 -10.57
CA LEU A 59 -2.34 -20.58 -10.79
C LEU A 59 -3.47 -21.37 -11.45
N ASP A 60 -4.71 -21.00 -11.12
CA ASP A 60 -5.96 -21.58 -11.64
C ASP A 60 -6.65 -20.69 -12.67
N ASN A 61 -5.95 -19.66 -13.18
CA ASN A 61 -6.41 -18.74 -14.23
C ASN A 61 -7.76 -18.08 -13.92
N ASN A 62 -7.99 -17.69 -12.68
CA ASN A 62 -9.14 -16.94 -12.22
C ASN A 62 -8.67 -15.81 -11.30
N THR A 63 -9.55 -14.85 -10.97
CA THR A 63 -9.24 -13.75 -10.07
C THR A 63 -9.35 -14.13 -8.58
N TYR A 64 -10.12 -15.19 -8.29
CA TYR A 64 -10.24 -15.75 -6.94
C TYR A 64 -10.67 -17.22 -7.02
N PRO A 65 -10.06 -18.13 -6.25
CA PRO A 65 -8.99 -17.91 -5.27
C PRO A 65 -7.60 -17.68 -5.89
N VAL A 66 -7.47 -17.65 -7.19
CA VAL A 66 -6.31 -17.45 -8.05
C VAL A 66 -5.32 -18.62 -8.03
N TRP A 67 -5.15 -19.29 -6.91
CA TRP A 67 -4.24 -20.40 -6.68
C TRP A 67 -4.94 -21.75 -6.90
N LYS A 68 -4.22 -22.71 -7.45
CA LYS A 68 -4.62 -24.12 -7.35
C LYS A 68 -4.56 -24.57 -5.89
N GLU A 69 -5.42 -25.48 -5.51
CA GLU A 69 -5.58 -25.97 -4.14
C GLU A 69 -4.22 -26.34 -3.50
N TRP A 70 -3.42 -27.17 -4.17
CA TRP A 70 -2.12 -27.58 -3.65
C TRP A 70 -1.14 -26.41 -3.43
N ALA A 71 -1.21 -25.41 -4.28
CA ALA A 71 -0.34 -24.23 -4.19
C ALA A 71 -0.80 -23.32 -3.06
N LEU A 72 -2.09 -23.16 -2.90
CA LEU A 72 -2.68 -22.40 -1.81
C LEU A 72 -2.34 -23.04 -0.46
N ASP A 73 -2.54 -24.36 -0.31
CA ASP A 73 -2.21 -25.08 0.92
C ASP A 73 -0.73 -24.93 1.29
N MET A 74 0.15 -25.06 0.30
CA MET A 74 1.60 -24.84 0.48
C MET A 74 1.90 -23.41 0.94
N LEU A 75 1.31 -22.41 0.30
CA LEU A 75 1.57 -21.00 0.62
C LEU A 75 1.03 -20.63 2.01
N LEU A 76 -0.14 -21.15 2.40
CA LEU A 76 -0.70 -20.98 3.73
C LEU A 76 0.18 -21.64 4.80
N GLU A 77 0.66 -22.87 4.53
CA GLU A 77 1.60 -23.53 5.44
C GLU A 77 2.90 -22.74 5.58
N TRP A 78 3.49 -22.29 4.49
CA TRP A 78 4.71 -21.47 4.53
C TRP A 78 4.51 -20.15 5.28
N HIS A 79 3.40 -19.51 5.05
CA HIS A 79 3.05 -18.27 5.74
C HIS A 79 2.94 -18.46 7.25
N SER A 80 2.29 -19.56 7.67
CA SER A 80 2.12 -19.91 9.09
C SER A 80 3.43 -20.33 9.77
N GLN A 81 4.29 -21.08 9.07
CA GLN A 81 5.56 -21.58 9.61
C GLN A 81 6.62 -20.50 9.79
N ASP A 82 6.60 -19.48 8.94
CA ASP A 82 7.58 -18.39 8.91
C ASP A 82 6.87 -17.03 8.98
N PRO A 83 6.47 -16.59 10.18
CA PRO A 83 5.80 -15.29 10.37
C PRO A 83 6.75 -14.12 10.06
N PRO A 84 6.20 -12.90 9.79
CA PRO A 84 7.02 -11.73 9.50
C PRO A 84 8.07 -11.47 10.59
N CYS A 85 9.31 -11.28 10.16
CA CYS A 85 10.45 -10.98 11.04
C CYS A 85 10.91 -9.52 10.87
N GLU A 86 11.78 -9.04 11.77
CA GLU A 86 12.32 -7.66 11.71
C GLU A 86 12.98 -7.33 10.37
N ARG A 87 13.66 -8.29 9.74
CA ARG A 87 14.27 -8.11 8.42
C ARG A 87 13.23 -7.85 7.34
N GLU A 88 12.12 -8.60 7.35
CA GLU A 88 11.05 -8.45 6.37
C GLU A 88 10.28 -7.14 6.60
N LEU A 89 10.02 -6.75 7.84
CA LEU A 89 9.43 -5.46 8.18
C LEU A 89 10.30 -4.29 7.71
N ALA A 90 11.61 -4.32 8.00
CA ALA A 90 12.55 -3.29 7.55
C ALA A 90 12.66 -3.22 6.01
N ARG A 91 12.56 -4.38 5.32
CA ARG A 91 12.48 -4.41 3.86
C ARG A 91 11.20 -3.77 3.35
N ASN A 92 10.05 -4.04 3.98
CA ASN A 92 8.76 -3.45 3.63
C ASN A 92 8.79 -1.92 3.79
N ASP A 93 9.42 -1.41 4.86
CA ASP A 93 9.66 0.02 5.08
C ASP A 93 10.53 0.64 3.98
N SER A 94 11.62 -0.06 3.62
CA SER A 94 12.53 0.40 2.56
C SER A 94 11.87 0.43 1.19
N VAL A 95 11.06 -0.59 0.87
CA VAL A 95 10.27 -0.67 -0.38
C VAL A 95 9.24 0.46 -0.40
N TYR A 96 8.57 0.72 0.73
CA TYR A 96 7.63 1.83 0.84
C TYR A 96 8.28 3.18 0.53
N THR A 97 9.48 3.43 1.04
CA THR A 97 10.22 4.67 0.77
C THR A 97 10.50 4.87 -0.73
N ILE A 98 10.65 3.78 -1.49
CA ILE A 98 11.00 3.83 -2.91
C ILE A 98 9.76 3.82 -3.81
N GLN A 99 8.77 2.97 -3.48
CA GLN A 99 7.61 2.68 -4.33
C GLN A 99 6.31 3.32 -3.85
N GLY A 100 6.26 3.85 -2.62
CA GLY A 100 5.08 4.48 -2.04
C GLY A 100 3.96 3.49 -1.67
N ASN A 101 4.21 2.18 -1.69
CA ASN A 101 3.25 1.15 -1.30
C ASN A 101 3.91 0.09 -0.42
N ARG A 102 3.10 -0.57 0.41
CA ARG A 102 3.53 -1.62 1.33
C ARG A 102 2.88 -2.95 0.95
N ASN A 103 3.50 -4.03 1.35
CA ASN A 103 2.85 -5.33 1.31
C ASN A 103 1.97 -5.49 2.56
N PRO A 104 0.62 -5.50 2.44
CA PRO A 104 -0.27 -5.58 3.59
C PRO A 104 -0.18 -6.92 4.33
N TYR A 105 0.28 -7.98 3.68
CA TYR A 105 0.45 -9.30 4.30
C TYR A 105 1.68 -9.40 5.20
N ILE A 106 2.58 -8.40 5.16
CA ILE A 106 3.68 -8.24 6.11
C ILE A 106 3.20 -7.42 7.31
N ASP A 107 2.44 -6.34 7.07
CA ASP A 107 1.94 -5.46 8.13
C ASP A 107 0.79 -6.11 8.93
N TYR A 108 -0.04 -6.89 8.25
CA TYR A 108 -1.21 -7.59 8.79
C TYR A 108 -1.22 -9.04 8.33
N PRO A 109 -0.36 -9.90 8.86
CA PRO A 109 -0.21 -11.28 8.39
C PRO A 109 -1.50 -12.08 8.48
N ASP A 110 -2.32 -11.85 9.49
CA ASP A 110 -3.61 -12.51 9.65
C ASP A 110 -4.57 -12.27 8.45
N LEU A 111 -4.36 -11.19 7.67
CA LEU A 111 -5.17 -10.89 6.50
C LEU A 111 -5.22 -12.03 5.48
N VAL A 112 -4.16 -12.84 5.39
CA VAL A 112 -4.11 -14.02 4.53
C VAL A 112 -5.21 -15.01 4.89
N GLU A 113 -5.46 -15.24 6.19
CA GLU A 113 -6.50 -16.15 6.68
C GLU A 113 -7.92 -15.65 6.35
N TYR A 114 -8.11 -14.32 6.30
CA TYR A 114 -9.39 -13.73 5.93
C TYR A 114 -9.66 -13.72 4.43
N ILE A 115 -8.63 -13.84 3.62
CA ILE A 115 -8.81 -13.88 2.15
C ILE A 115 -8.85 -15.32 1.65
N TRP A 116 -7.91 -16.18 2.08
CA TRP A 116 -7.76 -17.52 1.54
C TRP A 116 -7.86 -18.65 2.56
N GLY A 117 -7.77 -18.34 3.84
CA GLY A 117 -7.72 -19.33 4.92
C GLY A 117 -9.05 -19.59 5.62
N ALA A 118 -8.96 -19.87 6.92
CA ALA A 118 -10.08 -20.32 7.74
C ALA A 118 -11.13 -19.22 8.03
N HIS A 119 -10.75 -17.94 7.93
CA HIS A 119 -11.59 -16.78 8.29
C HIS A 119 -12.19 -16.05 7.08
N ARG A 120 -12.19 -16.65 5.88
CA ARG A 120 -12.66 -16.00 4.63
C ARG A 120 -14.13 -15.55 4.62
N GLU A 121 -14.95 -16.06 5.53
CA GLU A 121 -16.35 -15.64 5.70
C GLU A 121 -16.50 -14.58 6.81
N ASP A 122 -15.43 -14.28 7.54
CA ASP A 122 -15.42 -13.32 8.62
C ASP A 122 -14.97 -11.93 8.14
N PRO A 123 -15.51 -10.85 8.70
CA PRO A 123 -15.02 -9.51 8.36
C PRO A 123 -13.66 -9.26 9.00
N PHE A 124 -12.67 -8.90 8.19
CA PHE A 124 -11.37 -8.45 8.71
C PHE A 124 -11.54 -7.14 9.49
N ARG A 125 -10.90 -7.08 10.64
CA ARG A 125 -10.81 -5.85 11.44
C ARG A 125 -9.35 -5.57 11.70
N PHE A 126 -8.92 -4.34 11.38
CA PHE A 126 -7.58 -3.91 11.75
C PHE A 126 -7.38 -4.05 13.26
N PRO A 127 -6.24 -4.54 13.73
CA PRO A 127 -5.92 -4.60 15.15
C PRO A 127 -6.08 -3.22 15.79
N ALA A 128 -6.68 -3.17 16.98
CA ALA A 128 -6.91 -1.91 17.69
C ALA A 128 -5.63 -1.15 18.06
N GLU A 129 -4.49 -1.84 18.03
CA GLU A 129 -3.16 -1.29 18.34
C GLU A 129 -2.39 -0.79 17.12
N THR A 130 -3.01 -0.76 15.93
CA THR A 130 -2.33 -0.21 14.75
C THR A 130 -2.14 1.30 14.91
N LEU A 131 -0.93 1.74 14.59
CA LEU A 131 -0.60 3.18 14.62
C LEU A 131 -1.51 3.96 13.67
N PRO A 132 -1.86 5.20 14.03
CA PRO A 132 -2.58 6.10 13.15
C PRO A 132 -1.84 6.32 11.84
N PHE A 133 -2.54 6.22 10.71
CA PHE A 133 -1.96 6.44 9.40
C PHE A 133 -2.96 7.04 8.41
N LEU A 134 -2.43 7.68 7.37
CA LEU A 134 -3.20 8.07 6.20
C LEU A 134 -2.85 7.15 5.02
N ALA A 135 -3.89 6.61 4.39
CA ALA A 135 -3.79 5.92 3.11
C ALA A 135 -3.72 6.94 1.96
N LEU A 136 -4.46 8.06 2.12
CA LEU A 136 -4.41 9.24 1.26
C LEU A 136 -4.31 10.51 2.13
N PRO A 137 -3.61 11.56 1.69
CA PRO A 137 -2.74 11.57 0.51
C PRO A 137 -1.49 10.72 0.72
N ARG A 138 -0.89 10.27 -0.37
CA ARG A 138 0.39 9.56 -0.30
C ARG A 138 1.51 10.53 0.08
N ARG A 139 2.52 10.06 0.80
CA ARG A 139 3.64 10.90 1.26
C ARG A 139 4.48 11.51 0.13
N ASP A 140 4.47 10.90 -1.05
CA ASP A 140 5.16 11.34 -2.25
C ASP A 140 4.24 12.11 -3.22
N GLN A 141 2.99 12.33 -2.86
CA GLN A 141 2.02 13.04 -3.69
C GLN A 141 2.43 14.51 -3.86
N ILE A 142 2.28 15.02 -5.08
CA ILE A 142 2.43 16.44 -5.42
C ILE A 142 1.11 16.91 -6.02
N MET A 143 0.61 18.03 -5.52
CA MET A 143 -0.58 18.70 -6.06
C MET A 143 -0.12 19.70 -7.11
N ASP A 144 -0.40 19.40 -8.38
CA ASP A 144 -0.07 20.24 -9.52
C ASP A 144 -1.33 21.04 -9.95
N MET A 145 -1.38 22.30 -9.58
CA MET A 145 -2.47 23.20 -9.95
C MET A 145 -2.48 23.53 -11.46
N GLY A 146 -1.45 23.08 -12.21
CA GLY A 146 -1.31 23.40 -13.63
C GLY A 146 -1.08 24.88 -13.88
N VAL A 147 -1.39 25.34 -15.08
CA VAL A 147 -1.27 26.75 -15.45
C VAL A 147 -2.51 27.51 -15.00
N ILE A 148 -2.33 28.60 -14.27
CA ILE A 148 -3.40 29.48 -13.82
C ILE A 148 -3.26 30.81 -14.56
N MET A 149 -4.36 31.32 -15.14
CA MET A 149 -4.36 32.61 -15.82
C MET A 149 -4.53 33.72 -14.79
N LEU A 150 -3.87 34.84 -15.02
CA LEU A 150 -3.94 36.00 -14.13
C LEU A 150 -5.38 36.46 -13.87
N GLY A 151 -5.78 36.42 -12.61
CA GLY A 151 -7.11 36.78 -12.16
C GLY A 151 -8.12 35.63 -12.12
N ASP A 152 -7.77 34.45 -12.63
CA ASP A 152 -8.60 33.26 -12.52
C ASP A 152 -8.46 32.61 -11.14
N ASN A 153 -9.51 31.91 -10.75
CA ASN A 153 -9.48 30.99 -9.61
C ASN A 153 -9.37 29.57 -10.14
N LYS A 154 -8.53 28.78 -9.50
CA LYS A 154 -8.44 27.35 -9.76
C LYS A 154 -8.47 26.58 -8.47
N SER A 155 -9.09 25.41 -8.48
CA SER A 155 -9.10 24.50 -7.35
C SER A 155 -8.78 23.07 -7.78
N GLU A 156 -8.19 22.31 -6.87
CA GLU A 156 -7.90 20.89 -6.98
C GLU A 156 -8.31 20.21 -5.67
N GLN A 157 -8.63 18.92 -5.76
CA GLN A 157 -9.12 18.15 -4.63
C GLN A 157 -7.99 17.33 -4.00
N LEU A 158 -7.85 17.46 -2.68
CA LEU A 158 -6.98 16.65 -1.86
C LEU A 158 -7.81 15.63 -1.08
N ASP A 159 -7.80 14.38 -1.53
CA ASP A 159 -8.48 13.30 -0.85
C ASP A 159 -7.72 12.88 0.40
N ILE A 160 -8.44 12.69 1.51
CA ILE A 160 -7.90 12.28 2.79
C ILE A 160 -8.65 11.02 3.25
N LEU A 161 -7.92 9.95 3.43
CA LEU A 161 -8.42 8.67 3.94
C LEU A 161 -7.39 8.10 4.91
N GLY A 162 -7.83 7.62 6.05
CA GLY A 162 -6.94 7.05 7.04
C GLY A 162 -7.67 6.24 8.10
N ASN A 163 -6.91 5.57 8.94
CA ASN A 163 -7.44 4.75 10.01
C ASN A 163 -6.70 4.95 11.32
N ASN A 164 -7.34 4.53 12.40
CA ASN A 164 -6.81 4.53 13.77
C ASN A 164 -6.42 5.92 14.30
N LEU A 165 -6.98 6.97 13.73
CA LEU A 165 -6.73 8.32 14.23
C LEU A 165 -7.32 8.48 15.64
N THR A 166 -6.55 9.06 16.54
CA THR A 166 -6.92 9.27 17.95
C THR A 166 -7.57 10.65 18.21
N SER A 167 -7.50 11.54 17.22
CA SER A 167 -8.08 12.89 17.24
C SER A 167 -8.23 13.43 15.83
N SER A 168 -8.77 14.64 15.69
CA SER A 168 -8.81 15.36 14.41
C SER A 168 -7.43 15.56 13.80
N LEU A 169 -7.38 15.70 12.49
CA LEU A 169 -6.23 16.20 11.76
C LEU A 169 -6.28 17.71 11.63
N SER A 170 -5.12 18.33 11.73
CA SER A 170 -4.91 19.75 11.44
C SER A 170 -4.18 19.90 10.12
N LEU A 171 -4.70 20.75 9.25
CA LEU A 171 -4.08 21.10 7.98
C LEU A 171 -3.54 22.54 8.07
N SER A 172 -2.36 22.77 7.57
CA SER A 172 -1.75 24.10 7.56
C SER A 172 -0.81 24.28 6.37
N TRP A 173 -0.51 25.51 6.03
CA TRP A 173 0.49 25.83 5.03
C TRP A 173 1.88 25.98 5.68
N ALA A 174 2.91 25.57 4.98
CA ALA A 174 4.28 25.74 5.45
C ALA A 174 4.73 27.22 5.42
N ILE A 175 4.28 27.98 4.43
CA ILE A 175 4.63 29.38 4.23
C ILE A 175 3.38 30.24 4.37
N GLY A 176 2.31 29.87 3.72
CA GLY A 176 1.11 30.65 3.51
C GLY A 176 1.25 31.63 2.34
N GLY A 177 0.15 32.07 1.79
CA GLY A 177 0.18 33.02 0.66
C GLY A 177 -1.05 32.96 -0.22
N ILE A 178 -0.89 32.47 -1.46
CA ILE A 178 -1.95 32.52 -2.46
C ILE A 178 -2.84 31.27 -2.49
N PHE A 179 -2.41 30.19 -1.83
CA PHE A 179 -3.19 28.97 -1.72
C PHE A 179 -4.06 28.99 -0.47
N GLU A 180 -5.29 28.53 -0.60
CA GLU A 180 -6.25 28.41 0.49
C GLU A 180 -6.80 27.00 0.57
N LEU A 181 -7.14 26.55 1.78
CA LEU A 181 -7.81 25.27 2.05
C LEU A 181 -9.28 25.55 2.36
N SER A 182 -10.17 24.67 1.91
CA SER A 182 -11.59 24.74 2.31
C SER A 182 -11.75 24.46 3.81
N ASP A 183 -10.89 23.57 4.35
CA ASP A 183 -10.93 23.13 5.73
C ASP A 183 -9.52 23.03 6.32
N TYR A 184 -9.36 23.52 7.53
CA TYR A 184 -8.09 23.48 8.28
C TYR A 184 -8.10 22.42 9.39
N GLU A 185 -9.23 21.80 9.64
CA GLU A 185 -9.39 20.70 10.57
C GLU A 185 -10.39 19.70 10.02
N VAL A 186 -10.04 18.40 10.12
CA VAL A 186 -10.90 17.29 9.68
C VAL A 186 -10.97 16.27 10.80
N SER A 187 -12.16 15.83 11.17
CA SER A 187 -12.36 14.87 12.24
C SER A 187 -11.85 13.48 11.87
N ALA A 188 -11.49 12.67 12.87
CA ALA A 188 -11.07 11.29 12.67
C ALA A 188 -12.13 10.44 11.95
N GLN A 189 -13.41 10.73 12.17
CA GLN A 189 -14.51 10.02 11.50
C GLN A 189 -14.60 10.37 10.02
N GLU A 190 -14.50 11.65 9.66
CA GLU A 190 -14.49 12.08 8.26
C GLU A 190 -13.31 11.45 7.51
N VAL A 191 -12.15 11.41 8.13
CA VAL A 191 -10.96 10.77 7.55
C VAL A 191 -11.14 9.26 7.39
N HIS A 192 -11.80 8.61 8.35
CA HIS A 192 -12.11 7.18 8.26
C HIS A 192 -13.08 6.87 7.11
N ASP A 193 -14.09 7.70 6.92
CA ASP A 193 -15.10 7.54 5.87
C ASP A 193 -14.58 8.00 4.49
N GLY A 194 -13.48 8.72 4.47
CA GLY A 194 -12.91 9.37 3.31
C GLY A 194 -13.53 10.75 3.07
N CYS A 195 -12.70 11.77 3.10
CA CYS A 195 -13.12 13.15 2.85
C CYS A 195 -12.20 13.85 1.85
N THR A 196 -12.66 14.98 1.35
CA THR A 196 -11.93 15.77 0.37
C THR A 196 -11.80 17.19 0.87
N VAL A 197 -10.58 17.75 0.86
CA VAL A 197 -10.29 19.15 1.14
C VAL A 197 -9.95 19.83 -0.19
N GLU A 198 -10.65 20.91 -0.51
CA GLU A 198 -10.37 21.69 -1.70
C GLU A 198 -9.17 22.63 -1.45
N ILE A 199 -8.20 22.57 -2.36
CA ILE A 199 -7.10 23.52 -2.41
C ILE A 199 -7.41 24.50 -3.53
N SER A 200 -7.58 25.77 -3.19
CA SER A 200 -7.84 26.83 -4.16
C SER A 200 -6.67 27.79 -4.28
N CYS A 201 -6.51 28.35 -5.46
CA CYS A 201 -5.49 29.34 -5.76
C CYS A 201 -6.10 30.45 -6.61
N ARG A 202 -5.81 31.69 -6.22
CA ARG A 202 -6.13 32.87 -7.03
C ARG A 202 -4.88 33.66 -7.34
N GLU A 203 -4.44 33.60 -8.58
CA GLU A 203 -3.24 34.29 -9.00
C GLU A 203 -3.53 35.79 -9.21
N LEU A 204 -2.86 36.63 -8.43
CA LEU A 204 -2.96 38.09 -8.48
C LEU A 204 -1.78 38.75 -9.19
N ARG A 205 -0.69 38.04 -9.39
CA ARG A 205 0.54 38.50 -10.04
C ARG A 205 1.16 37.37 -10.83
N LYS A 206 1.79 37.69 -11.93
CA LYS A 206 2.56 36.73 -12.73
C LYS A 206 3.72 36.16 -11.91
N GLY A 207 3.79 34.85 -11.81
CA GLY A 207 4.85 34.18 -11.07
C GLY A 207 4.71 32.65 -11.13
N GLU A 208 5.57 31.99 -10.43
CA GLU A 208 5.53 30.56 -10.13
C GLU A 208 5.38 30.46 -8.61
N TYR A 209 4.35 29.77 -8.17
CA TYR A 209 4.04 29.68 -6.74
C TYR A 209 4.14 28.25 -6.25
N ARG A 210 4.72 28.10 -5.07
CA ARG A 210 4.90 26.81 -4.41
C ARG A 210 4.68 26.96 -2.92
N ASP A 211 3.99 25.99 -2.35
CA ASP A 211 3.85 25.85 -0.91
C ASP A 211 3.72 24.36 -0.55
N THR A 212 3.51 24.04 0.69
CA THR A 212 3.35 22.68 1.17
C THR A 212 2.20 22.63 2.17
N VAL A 213 1.22 21.79 1.92
CA VAL A 213 0.22 21.42 2.93
C VAL A 213 0.87 20.50 3.94
N ILE A 214 0.80 20.86 5.22
CA ILE A 214 1.23 20.05 6.35
C ILE A 214 -0.01 19.47 7.00
N ILE A 215 -0.11 18.15 7.03
CA ILE A 215 -1.18 17.41 7.72
C ILE A 215 -0.59 16.79 8.97
N SER A 216 -1.10 17.16 10.13
CA SER A 216 -0.61 16.73 11.44
C SER A 216 -1.77 16.43 12.40
N GLY A 217 -1.48 15.84 13.55
CA GLY A 217 -2.51 15.43 14.52
C GLY A 217 -2.95 13.98 14.33
N GLY A 218 -4.12 13.63 14.84
CA GLY A 218 -4.66 12.27 14.73
C GLY A 218 -3.82 11.18 15.39
N GLY A 219 -2.77 11.52 16.14
CA GLY A 219 -1.80 10.56 16.67
C GLY A 219 -0.70 10.15 15.67
N ILE A 220 -0.63 10.80 14.51
CA ILE A 220 0.40 10.53 13.50
C ILE A 220 1.74 11.10 13.98
N GLU A 221 2.76 10.25 14.11
CA GLU A 221 4.08 10.65 14.61
C GLU A 221 4.80 11.64 13.68
N THR A 222 4.75 11.40 12.38
CA THR A 222 5.42 12.23 11.38
C THR A 222 4.40 12.89 10.47
N PRO A 223 4.28 14.23 10.47
CA PRO A 223 3.36 14.95 9.61
C PRO A 223 3.54 14.61 8.12
N TYR A 224 2.43 14.57 7.40
CA TYR A 224 2.45 14.48 5.94
C TYR A 224 2.75 15.88 5.36
N ARG A 225 3.56 15.91 4.32
CA ARG A 225 3.96 17.14 3.65
C ARG A 225 3.67 16.98 2.17
N ILE A 226 2.63 17.66 1.70
CA ILE A 226 2.14 17.58 0.33
C ILE A 226 2.52 18.86 -0.41
N PRO A 227 3.53 18.82 -1.29
CA PRO A 227 3.90 19.98 -2.11
C PRO A 227 2.73 20.37 -3.02
N VAL A 228 2.46 21.65 -3.09
CA VAL A 228 1.50 22.27 -3.99
C VAL A 228 2.24 23.25 -4.88
N GLN A 229 2.03 23.16 -6.19
CA GLN A 229 2.69 24.05 -7.16
C GLN A 229 1.76 24.41 -8.28
N ASP A 230 1.88 25.62 -8.80
CA ASP A 230 1.38 26.00 -10.11
C ASP A 230 2.48 25.84 -11.16
N ARG A 231 2.07 25.69 -12.40
CA ARG A 231 2.98 25.83 -13.53
C ARG A 231 2.93 27.28 -13.99
N LYS A 232 4.09 27.90 -14.17
CA LYS A 232 4.29 29.27 -14.60
C LYS A 232 3.19 29.74 -15.57
N SER A 233 2.46 30.76 -15.17
CA SER A 233 1.50 31.42 -16.06
C SER A 233 2.22 31.99 -17.29
N VAL A 234 1.82 31.53 -18.46
CA VAL A 234 2.25 32.10 -19.73
C VAL A 234 1.15 33.03 -20.20
N VAL A 235 1.48 34.29 -20.36
CA VAL A 235 0.62 35.25 -21.07
C VAL A 235 0.95 35.18 -22.49
#